data_d1abfeb80ad10a9c77b8ab229cf338fb
#
_entry.id   d1abfeb80ad10a9c77b8ab229cf338fb
#
_cell.length_a   1.000
_cell.length_b   1.000
_cell.length_c   1.000
_cell.angle_alpha   90.00
_cell.angle_beta   90.00
_cell.angle_gamma   90.00
#
_symmetry.space_group_name_H-M   'P 1'
#
loop_
_entity.id
_entity.type
_entity.pdbx_description
1 polymer ?
#
loop_
_entity_poly.entity_id
_entity_poly.type
_entity_poly.pdbx_seq_one_letter_code
_entity_poly.pdbx_strand_id
1 'polypeptide(L)'
;MTAEIHFLPTEGAILAMLQQGDERGLVHVYKQSRGSVHGYVLRNNGTPDDAEDVLQEAVVVLWERVRAGTYEHTAKVETFIVAVAKNIWLRRLSRKRREIPGDPVVMDAVQDEGSTPLEELMQDEETAHLAASLDKLGEPCRTLLVLYYYEERSMEEIARLMGFANADTVKSKKYQCKKTLEKVFAHS
;
A
#
# COMPACT_ATOMS: atom_id res chain seq x y z
N MET A 1 10.16 -42.57 -9.03
CA MET A 1 10.27 -41.10 -9.00
C MET A 1 8.96 -40.58 -8.43
N THR A 2 8.92 -40.41 -7.12
CA THR A 2 7.76 -39.88 -6.40
C THR A 2 7.75 -38.35 -6.56
N ALA A 3 6.77 -37.81 -7.26
CA ALA A 3 6.52 -36.38 -7.33
C ALA A 3 6.12 -35.90 -5.92
N GLU A 4 7.01 -35.22 -5.23
CA GLU A 4 6.68 -34.47 -4.03
C GLU A 4 5.71 -33.34 -4.42
N ILE A 5 4.45 -33.52 -4.05
CA ILE A 5 3.47 -32.43 -4.13
C ILE A 5 3.87 -31.41 -3.08
N HIS A 6 4.59 -30.37 -3.52
CA HIS A 6 4.89 -29.22 -2.68
C HIS A 6 3.58 -28.48 -2.43
N PHE A 7 2.95 -28.77 -1.31
CA PHE A 7 1.88 -27.94 -0.79
C PHE A 7 2.45 -26.55 -0.52
N LEU A 8 1.91 -25.54 -1.21
CA LEU A 8 2.21 -24.15 -0.88
C LEU A 8 1.81 -23.91 0.59
N PRO A 9 2.70 -23.37 1.43
CA PRO A 9 2.39 -23.14 2.83
C PRO A 9 1.20 -22.17 2.95
N THR A 10 0.33 -22.44 3.88
CA THR A 10 -0.76 -21.52 4.22
C THR A 10 -0.19 -20.20 4.74
N GLU A 11 -0.95 -19.12 4.63
CA GLU A 11 -0.54 -17.80 5.12
C GLU A 11 -0.13 -17.82 6.60
N GLY A 12 -0.89 -18.55 7.43
CA GLY A 12 -0.54 -18.74 8.84
C GLY A 12 0.80 -19.46 9.04
N ALA A 13 1.13 -20.44 8.17
CA ALA A 13 2.42 -21.12 8.21
C ALA A 13 3.56 -20.19 7.80
N ILE A 14 3.35 -19.32 6.80
CA ILE A 14 4.32 -18.31 6.38
C ILE A 14 4.60 -17.33 7.54
N LEU A 15 3.57 -16.83 8.20
CA LEU A 15 3.72 -15.93 9.33
C LEU A 15 4.44 -16.60 10.51
N ALA A 16 4.12 -17.86 10.80
CA ALA A 16 4.82 -18.61 11.84
C ALA A 16 6.31 -18.78 11.53
N MET A 17 6.67 -19.07 10.26
CA MET A 17 8.06 -19.10 9.81
C MET A 17 8.75 -17.75 10.03
N LEU A 18 8.13 -16.65 9.64
CA LEU A 18 8.66 -15.30 9.79
C LEU A 18 8.87 -14.95 11.28
N GLN A 19 7.93 -15.30 12.15
CA GLN A 19 8.04 -15.07 13.60
C GLN A 19 9.19 -15.87 14.24
N GLN A 20 9.43 -17.08 13.75
CA GLN A 20 10.52 -17.94 14.20
C GLN A 20 11.89 -17.57 13.61
N GLY A 21 11.95 -16.61 12.69
CA GLY A 21 13.18 -16.23 12.01
C GLY A 21 13.58 -17.18 10.88
N ASP A 22 12.65 -18.00 10.39
CA ASP A 22 12.89 -18.91 9.27
C ASP A 22 12.85 -18.18 7.93
N GLU A 23 14.00 -18.06 7.29
CA GLU A 23 14.16 -17.36 6.00
C GLU A 23 13.32 -17.97 4.86
N ARG A 24 12.91 -19.23 4.97
CA ARG A 24 12.03 -19.86 3.98
C ARG A 24 10.71 -19.13 3.85
N GLY A 25 10.20 -18.53 4.95
CA GLY A 25 9.01 -17.67 4.92
C GLY A 25 9.20 -16.45 4.01
N LEU A 26 10.39 -15.81 4.06
CA LEU A 26 10.73 -14.67 3.20
C LEU A 26 10.76 -15.07 1.72
N VAL A 27 11.34 -16.22 1.40
CA VAL A 27 11.40 -16.74 0.03
C VAL A 27 10.01 -16.97 -0.53
N HIS A 28 9.06 -17.49 0.28
CA HIS A 28 7.66 -17.67 -0.14
C HIS A 28 6.99 -16.34 -0.43
N VAL A 29 7.07 -15.38 0.50
CA VAL A 29 6.50 -14.04 0.33
C VAL A 29 7.05 -13.36 -0.91
N TYR A 30 8.37 -13.40 -1.09
CA TYR A 30 9.04 -12.82 -2.26
C TYR A 30 8.50 -13.38 -3.58
N LYS A 31 8.48 -14.73 -3.71
CA LYS A 31 8.00 -15.39 -4.93
C LYS A 31 6.54 -15.09 -5.22
N GLN A 32 5.70 -15.10 -4.19
CA GLN A 32 4.26 -14.84 -4.31
C GLN A 32 3.97 -13.41 -4.75
N SER A 33 4.68 -12.41 -4.19
CA SER A 33 4.41 -10.99 -4.43
C SER A 33 5.12 -10.43 -5.66
N ARG A 34 6.11 -11.17 -6.22
CA ARG A 34 6.98 -10.69 -7.30
C ARG A 34 6.19 -10.24 -8.53
N GLY A 35 5.25 -11.03 -8.99
CA GLY A 35 4.46 -10.73 -10.19
C GLY A 35 3.67 -9.43 -10.06
N SER A 36 2.98 -9.26 -8.94
CA SER A 36 2.15 -8.10 -8.64
C SER A 36 2.98 -6.82 -8.50
N VAL A 37 4.12 -6.88 -7.78
CA VAL A 37 5.00 -5.73 -7.59
C VAL A 37 5.70 -5.33 -8.89
N HIS A 38 6.27 -6.30 -9.63
CA HIS A 38 6.89 -6.04 -10.92
C HIS A 38 5.90 -5.41 -11.90
N GLY A 39 4.70 -5.99 -12.02
CA GLY A 39 3.66 -5.45 -12.88
C GLY A 39 3.33 -3.99 -12.55
N TYR A 40 3.24 -3.66 -11.25
CA TYR A 40 2.97 -2.29 -10.83
C TYR A 40 4.11 -1.32 -11.16
N VAL A 41 5.35 -1.66 -10.79
CA VAL A 41 6.51 -0.77 -11.01
C VAL A 41 6.75 -0.52 -12.49
N LEU A 42 6.67 -1.57 -13.32
CA LEU A 42 6.88 -1.46 -14.78
C LEU A 42 5.79 -0.60 -15.44
N ARG A 43 4.52 -0.76 -15.05
CA ARG A 43 3.43 0.11 -15.57
C ARG A 43 3.57 1.57 -15.13
N ASN A 44 4.29 1.84 -14.05
CA ASN A 44 4.52 3.17 -13.52
C ASN A 44 5.94 3.70 -13.82
N ASN A 45 6.44 3.48 -15.03
CA ASN A 45 7.72 4.00 -15.54
C ASN A 45 8.97 3.53 -14.75
N GLY A 46 8.91 2.37 -14.08
CA GLY A 46 10.07 1.74 -13.47
C GLY A 46 10.75 0.74 -14.38
N THR A 47 11.97 0.38 -14.00
CA THR A 47 12.75 -0.69 -14.65
C THR A 47 12.54 -2.02 -13.91
N PRO A 48 12.93 -3.17 -14.51
CA PRO A 48 12.94 -4.45 -13.80
C PRO A 48 13.80 -4.42 -12.52
N ASP A 49 14.94 -3.70 -12.55
CA ASP A 49 15.82 -3.53 -11.40
C ASP A 49 15.15 -2.70 -10.29
N ASP A 50 14.46 -1.61 -10.67
CA ASP A 50 13.64 -0.85 -9.73
C ASP A 50 12.58 -1.73 -9.05
N ALA A 51 11.96 -2.65 -9.82
CA ALA A 51 10.92 -3.53 -9.28
C ALA A 51 11.49 -4.57 -8.29
N GLU A 52 12.66 -5.12 -8.58
CA GLU A 52 13.34 -6.03 -7.65
C GLU A 52 13.75 -5.31 -6.36
N ASP A 53 14.31 -4.11 -6.46
CA ASP A 53 14.70 -3.30 -5.30
C ASP A 53 13.49 -2.95 -4.42
N VAL A 54 12.40 -2.51 -5.04
CA VAL A 54 11.15 -2.17 -4.33
C VAL A 54 10.56 -3.40 -3.64
N LEU A 55 10.59 -4.55 -4.30
CA LEU A 55 10.12 -5.80 -3.71
C LEU A 55 10.98 -6.21 -2.51
N GLN A 56 12.31 -6.15 -2.62
CA GLN A 56 13.21 -6.45 -1.52
C GLN A 56 12.95 -5.54 -0.31
N GLU A 57 12.85 -4.24 -0.54
CA GLU A 57 12.56 -3.26 0.52
C GLU A 57 11.21 -3.53 1.19
N ALA A 58 10.17 -3.86 0.41
CA ALA A 58 8.85 -4.20 0.96
C ALA A 58 8.87 -5.48 1.82
N VAL A 59 9.64 -6.49 1.41
CA VAL A 59 9.81 -7.74 2.18
C VAL A 59 10.57 -7.49 3.49
N VAL A 60 11.58 -6.62 3.48
CA VAL A 60 12.30 -6.21 4.70
C VAL A 60 11.35 -5.51 5.68
N VAL A 61 10.50 -4.60 5.19
CA VAL A 61 9.48 -3.92 6.03
C VAL A 61 8.53 -4.92 6.70
N LEU A 62 8.07 -5.94 5.96
CA LEU A 62 7.26 -7.00 6.55
C LEU A 62 8.02 -7.74 7.64
N TRP A 63 9.26 -8.15 7.34
CA TRP A 63 10.11 -8.88 8.27
C TRP A 63 10.31 -8.13 9.57
N GLU A 64 10.65 -6.85 9.50
CA GLU A 64 10.84 -5.99 10.66
C GLU A 64 9.56 -5.87 11.49
N ARG A 65 8.40 -5.66 10.85
CA ARG A 65 7.11 -5.56 11.54
C ARG A 65 6.71 -6.87 12.23
N VAL A 66 6.92 -8.00 11.58
CA VAL A 66 6.62 -9.31 12.17
C VAL A 66 7.52 -9.57 13.38
N ARG A 67 8.82 -9.30 13.28
CA ARG A 67 9.77 -9.47 14.38
C ARG A 67 9.53 -8.52 15.55
N ALA A 68 9.11 -7.30 15.27
CA ALA A 68 8.74 -6.32 16.30
C ALA A 68 7.37 -6.60 16.94
N GLY A 69 6.61 -7.59 16.46
CA GLY A 69 5.26 -7.87 16.93
C GLY A 69 4.24 -6.78 16.58
N THR A 70 4.58 -5.89 15.62
CA THR A 70 3.73 -4.76 15.20
C THR A 70 2.95 -5.03 13.91
N TYR A 71 3.12 -6.21 13.33
CA TYR A 71 2.36 -6.62 12.16
C TYR A 71 0.94 -7.01 12.58
N GLU A 72 -0.02 -6.19 12.17
CA GLU A 72 -1.45 -6.50 12.33
C GLU A 72 -1.94 -7.31 11.13
N HIS A 73 -2.38 -8.53 11.35
CA HIS A 73 -2.90 -9.43 10.31
C HIS A 73 -4.32 -8.98 9.90
N THR A 74 -4.43 -7.81 9.25
CA THR A 74 -5.70 -7.25 8.76
C THR A 74 -5.97 -7.56 7.29
N ALA A 75 -4.95 -8.02 6.55
CA ALA A 75 -5.00 -8.38 5.15
C ALA A 75 -4.01 -9.51 4.86
N LYS A 76 -4.15 -10.16 3.70
CA LYS A 76 -3.16 -11.16 3.23
C LYS A 76 -1.77 -10.56 3.16
N VAL A 77 -0.75 -11.37 3.45
CA VAL A 77 0.67 -10.96 3.41
C VAL A 77 1.03 -10.37 2.04
N GLU A 78 0.54 -10.96 0.95
CA GLU A 78 0.76 -10.45 -0.40
C GLU A 78 0.16 -9.04 -0.57
N THR A 79 -1.07 -8.82 -0.12
CA THR A 79 -1.73 -7.51 -0.17
C THR A 79 -0.93 -6.45 0.59
N PHE A 80 -0.40 -6.82 1.76
CA PHE A 80 0.47 -5.94 2.54
C PHE A 80 1.75 -5.58 1.77
N ILE A 81 2.45 -6.58 1.19
CA ILE A 81 3.67 -6.35 0.41
C ILE A 81 3.40 -5.43 -0.78
N VAL A 82 2.32 -5.68 -1.53
CA VAL A 82 1.96 -4.85 -2.70
C VAL A 82 1.67 -3.40 -2.27
N ALA A 83 0.95 -3.20 -1.17
CA ALA A 83 0.68 -1.87 -0.64
C ALA A 83 1.97 -1.13 -0.23
N VAL A 84 2.88 -1.80 0.50
CA VAL A 84 4.18 -1.24 0.89
C VAL A 84 5.02 -0.92 -0.35
N ALA A 85 5.09 -1.83 -1.31
CA ALA A 85 5.85 -1.65 -2.55
C ALA A 85 5.34 -0.44 -3.38
N LYS A 86 4.00 -0.29 -3.51
CA LYS A 86 3.40 0.88 -4.16
C LYS A 86 3.86 2.18 -3.51
N ASN A 87 3.87 2.23 -2.21
CA ASN A 87 4.26 3.40 -1.45
C ASN A 87 5.74 3.74 -1.60
N ILE A 88 6.60 2.72 -1.56
CA ILE A 88 8.04 2.89 -1.81
C ILE A 88 8.26 3.47 -3.21
N TRP A 89 7.57 2.92 -4.22
CA TRP A 89 7.71 3.37 -5.60
C TRP A 89 7.24 4.81 -5.81
N LEU A 90 6.07 5.16 -5.28
CA LEU A 90 5.54 6.53 -5.36
C LEU A 90 6.48 7.56 -4.71
N ARG A 91 7.09 7.22 -3.57
CA ARG A 91 8.12 8.08 -2.95
C ARG A 91 9.35 8.25 -3.83
N ARG A 92 9.81 7.17 -4.48
CA ARG A 92 10.95 7.22 -5.42
C ARG A 92 10.61 8.12 -6.63
N LEU A 93 9.43 7.99 -7.20
CA LEU A 93 8.96 8.86 -8.29
C LEU A 93 8.89 10.33 -7.87
N SER A 94 8.35 10.61 -6.69
CA SER A 94 8.25 11.97 -6.14
C SER A 94 9.62 12.61 -5.88
N ARG A 95 10.65 11.81 -5.52
CA ARG A 95 12.03 12.29 -5.41
C ARG A 95 12.63 12.59 -6.76
N LYS A 96 12.54 11.65 -7.73
CA LYS A 96 13.05 11.85 -9.09
C LYS A 96 12.50 13.13 -9.72
N ARG A 97 11.22 13.45 -9.50
CA ARG A 97 10.61 14.71 -9.99
C ARG A 97 11.18 15.96 -9.34
N ARG A 98 11.53 15.92 -8.05
CA ARG A 98 12.11 17.07 -7.33
C ARG A 98 13.57 17.33 -7.68
N GLU A 99 14.29 16.34 -8.19
CA GLU A 99 15.71 16.44 -8.56
C GLU A 99 15.93 17.01 -9.98
N ILE A 100 14.86 17.25 -10.74
CA ILE A 100 14.93 17.90 -12.05
C ILE A 100 14.82 19.42 -11.84
N PRO A 101 15.92 20.22 -12.01
CA PRO A 101 15.88 21.65 -11.84
C PRO A 101 15.04 22.29 -12.94
N GLY A 102 13.94 22.95 -12.60
CA GLY A 102 13.18 23.78 -13.53
C GLY A 102 11.73 23.39 -13.76
N ASP A 103 11.23 22.35 -13.12
CA ASP A 103 9.81 22.03 -13.20
C ASP A 103 9.05 22.83 -12.10
N PRO A 104 8.16 23.78 -12.47
CA PRO A 104 7.32 24.42 -11.46
C PRO A 104 6.48 23.31 -10.83
N VAL A 105 6.34 23.36 -9.49
CA VAL A 105 5.44 22.50 -8.73
C VAL A 105 4.02 22.82 -9.20
N VAL A 106 3.66 22.29 -10.33
CA VAL A 106 2.27 22.15 -10.72
C VAL A 106 1.81 20.87 -10.00
N MET A 107 0.92 21.04 -9.04
CA MET A 107 0.05 19.97 -8.57
C MET A 107 -0.89 19.59 -9.73
N ASP A 108 -0.32 19.15 -10.84
CA ASP A 108 -1.10 18.43 -11.84
C ASP A 108 -1.20 16.99 -11.35
N ALA A 109 -2.40 16.66 -10.93
CA ALA A 109 -2.88 15.30 -11.01
C ALA A 109 -2.43 14.76 -12.37
N VAL A 110 -1.69 13.65 -12.35
CA VAL A 110 -1.36 12.92 -13.57
C VAL A 110 -2.70 12.60 -14.23
N GLN A 111 -3.10 13.42 -15.19
CA GLN A 111 -4.08 13.05 -16.19
C GLN A 111 -3.34 12.11 -17.14
N ASP A 112 -3.30 10.85 -16.74
CA ASP A 112 -3.08 9.79 -17.69
C ASP A 112 -4.46 9.50 -18.31
N GLU A 113 -4.59 9.67 -19.63
CA GLU A 113 -5.72 9.20 -20.43
C GLU A 113 -5.65 7.67 -20.62
N GLY A 114 -5.24 6.97 -19.62
CA GLY A 114 -5.35 5.55 -19.40
C GLY A 114 -5.91 5.37 -18.01
N SER A 115 -6.81 4.44 -17.83
CA SER A 115 -7.45 4.08 -16.56
C SER A 115 -6.54 4.34 -15.36
N THR A 116 -7.01 5.10 -14.39
CA THR A 116 -6.24 5.36 -13.17
C THR A 116 -5.87 4.03 -12.51
N PRO A 117 -4.71 3.91 -11.80
CA PRO A 117 -4.38 2.69 -11.07
C PRO A 117 -5.50 2.24 -10.11
N LEU A 118 -6.38 3.15 -9.73
CA LEU A 118 -7.60 2.88 -8.99
C LEU A 118 -8.66 2.17 -9.87
N GLU A 119 -8.81 2.56 -11.13
CA GLU A 119 -9.77 1.96 -12.08
C GLU A 119 -9.33 0.57 -12.56
N GLU A 120 -8.02 0.30 -12.66
CA GLU A 120 -7.50 -1.05 -12.93
C GLU A 120 -7.62 -1.99 -11.72
N LEU A 121 -7.53 -1.46 -10.49
CA LEU A 121 -7.86 -2.18 -9.26
C LEU A 121 -9.38 -2.41 -9.12
N MET A 122 -10.22 -1.60 -9.76
CA MET A 122 -11.69 -1.70 -9.75
C MET A 122 -12.25 -2.87 -10.59
N GLN A 123 -11.41 -3.74 -11.15
CA GLN A 123 -11.85 -5.01 -11.73
C GLN A 123 -12.19 -6.07 -10.66
N ASP A 124 -11.86 -5.81 -9.41
CA ASP A 124 -12.23 -6.68 -8.29
C ASP A 124 -13.44 -6.05 -7.57
N GLU A 125 -14.53 -6.81 -7.39
CA GLU A 125 -15.77 -6.33 -6.77
C GLU A 125 -15.55 -5.69 -5.40
N GLU A 126 -14.60 -6.21 -4.60
CA GLU A 126 -14.25 -5.66 -3.29
C GLU A 126 -13.63 -4.26 -3.39
N THR A 127 -12.85 -4.00 -4.42
CA THR A 127 -12.18 -2.70 -4.60
C THR A 127 -13.15 -1.65 -5.12
N ALA A 128 -14.06 -2.02 -6.03
CA ALA A 128 -15.14 -1.16 -6.47
C ALA A 128 -16.07 -0.78 -5.30
N HIS A 129 -16.36 -1.74 -4.43
CA HIS A 129 -17.15 -1.54 -3.22
C HIS A 129 -16.46 -0.60 -2.22
N LEU A 130 -15.14 -0.73 -2.05
CA LEU A 130 -14.35 0.18 -1.20
C LEU A 130 -14.33 1.60 -1.76
N ALA A 131 -14.13 1.76 -3.07
CA ALA A 131 -14.15 3.06 -3.73
C ALA A 131 -15.51 3.76 -3.57
N ALA A 132 -16.61 3.03 -3.80
CA ALA A 132 -17.96 3.53 -3.58
C ALA A 132 -18.23 3.91 -2.11
N SER A 133 -17.66 3.17 -1.17
CA SER A 133 -17.77 3.44 0.26
C SER A 133 -16.97 4.68 0.68
N LEU A 134 -15.79 4.90 0.07
CA LEU A 134 -15.00 6.13 0.24
C LEU A 134 -15.71 7.36 -0.33
N ASP A 135 -16.39 7.21 -1.46
CA ASP A 135 -17.22 8.30 -2.05
C ASP A 135 -18.41 8.66 -1.16
N LYS A 136 -19.08 7.66 -0.61
CA LYS A 136 -20.20 7.87 0.35
C LYS A 136 -19.72 8.49 1.67
N LEU A 137 -18.46 8.30 2.05
CA LEU A 137 -17.91 8.86 3.28
C LEU A 137 -17.86 10.39 3.26
N GLY A 138 -17.68 10.99 2.08
CA GLY A 138 -17.60 12.43 1.89
C GLY A 138 -16.33 13.08 2.46
N GLU A 139 -16.21 14.39 2.17
CA GLU A 139 -15.10 15.21 2.67
C GLU A 139 -15.36 15.66 4.14
N PRO A 140 -14.32 15.85 4.96
CA PRO A 140 -12.90 15.71 4.68
C PRO A 140 -12.33 14.29 4.91
N CYS A 141 -13.16 13.32 5.24
CA CYS A 141 -12.71 11.97 5.61
C CYS A 141 -12.08 11.23 4.42
N ARG A 142 -12.65 11.36 3.23
CA ARG A 142 -12.13 10.77 2.02
C ARG A 142 -10.70 11.23 1.77
N THR A 143 -10.48 12.54 1.67
CA THR A 143 -9.14 13.13 1.47
C THR A 143 -8.16 12.73 2.55
N LEU A 144 -8.57 12.76 3.82
CA LEU A 144 -7.70 12.39 4.93
C LEU A 144 -7.26 10.91 4.84
N LEU A 145 -8.18 9.99 4.53
CA LEU A 145 -7.85 8.57 4.42
C LEU A 145 -6.99 8.29 3.19
N VAL A 146 -7.24 8.96 2.06
CA VAL A 146 -6.41 8.87 0.86
C VAL A 146 -4.99 9.37 1.14
N LEU A 147 -4.83 10.56 1.72
CA LEU A 147 -3.53 11.12 2.08
C LEU A 147 -2.75 10.21 3.04
N TYR A 148 -3.43 9.58 3.98
CA TYR A 148 -2.78 8.74 4.98
C TYR A 148 -2.47 7.33 4.46
N TYR A 149 -3.45 6.64 3.86
CA TYR A 149 -3.33 5.23 3.46
C TYR A 149 -2.81 5.03 2.05
N TYR A 150 -3.08 5.96 1.14
CA TYR A 150 -2.68 5.86 -0.26
C TYR A 150 -1.45 6.69 -0.57
N GLU A 151 -1.42 7.96 -0.14
CA GLU A 151 -0.25 8.83 -0.33
C GLU A 151 0.77 8.74 0.81
N GLU A 152 0.45 8.02 1.90
CA GLU A 152 1.30 7.82 3.10
C GLU A 152 1.94 9.08 3.66
N ARG A 153 1.20 10.17 3.63
CA ARG A 153 1.64 11.41 4.25
C ARG A 153 1.76 11.23 5.75
N SER A 154 2.76 11.86 6.34
CA SER A 154 2.86 11.94 7.81
C SER A 154 1.68 12.73 8.39
N MET A 155 1.36 12.51 9.66
CA MET A 155 0.29 13.27 10.33
C MET A 155 0.55 14.76 10.32
N GLU A 156 1.83 15.18 10.38
CA GLU A 156 2.29 16.57 10.32
C GLU A 156 2.06 17.17 8.93
N GLU A 157 2.32 16.40 7.87
CA GLU A 157 2.05 16.83 6.49
C GLU A 157 0.56 16.95 6.24
N ILE A 158 -0.24 15.99 6.68
CA ILE A 158 -1.70 16.01 6.55
C ILE A 158 -2.27 17.20 7.33
N ALA A 159 -1.76 17.48 8.54
CA ALA A 159 -2.20 18.64 9.30
C ALA A 159 -2.01 19.93 8.50
N ARG A 160 -0.84 20.09 7.87
CA ARG A 160 -0.54 21.27 7.03
C ARG A 160 -1.41 21.34 5.78
N LEU A 161 -1.57 20.22 5.07
CA LEU A 161 -2.31 20.15 3.81
C LEU A 161 -3.81 20.40 4.01
N MET A 162 -4.37 19.89 5.10
CA MET A 162 -5.81 19.95 5.37
C MET A 162 -6.20 21.06 6.38
N GLY A 163 -5.22 21.86 6.84
CA GLY A 163 -5.49 22.96 7.76
C GLY A 163 -5.88 22.53 9.19
N PHE A 164 -5.44 21.35 9.64
CA PHE A 164 -5.63 20.91 11.01
C PHE A 164 -4.61 21.58 11.96
N ALA A 165 -5.01 21.80 13.21
CA ALA A 165 -4.18 22.46 14.20
C ALA A 165 -2.85 21.74 14.49
N ASN A 166 -2.84 20.41 14.49
CA ASN A 166 -1.65 19.58 14.76
C ASN A 166 -1.89 18.11 14.35
N ALA A 167 -0.83 17.30 14.45
CA ALA A 167 -0.84 15.88 14.12
C ALA A 167 -1.82 15.06 15.00
N ASP A 168 -2.02 15.42 16.26
CA ASP A 168 -2.93 14.71 17.15
C ASP A 168 -4.39 14.91 16.73
N THR A 169 -4.72 16.09 16.22
CA THR A 169 -6.04 16.37 15.64
C THR A 169 -6.29 15.49 14.41
N VAL A 170 -5.28 15.35 13.53
CA VAL A 170 -5.34 14.43 12.37
C VAL A 170 -5.54 12.99 12.82
N LYS A 171 -4.78 12.54 13.82
CA LYS A 171 -4.86 11.18 14.37
C LYS A 171 -6.29 10.88 14.89
N SER A 172 -6.85 11.79 15.66
CA SER A 172 -8.22 11.66 16.20
C SER A 172 -9.26 11.65 15.08
N LYS A 173 -9.12 12.56 14.10
CA LYS A 173 -10.01 12.63 12.95
C LYS A 173 -9.91 11.39 12.07
N LYS A 174 -8.69 10.90 11.81
CA LYS A 174 -8.45 9.66 11.08
C LYS A 174 -9.18 8.47 11.71
N TYR A 175 -9.08 8.33 13.04
CA TYR A 175 -9.78 7.26 13.75
C TYR A 175 -11.31 7.33 13.54
N GLN A 176 -11.89 8.52 13.65
CA GLN A 176 -13.32 8.74 13.41
C GLN A 176 -13.73 8.40 11.95
N CYS A 177 -12.93 8.88 10.98
CA CYS A 177 -13.16 8.61 9.56
C CYS A 177 -13.08 7.12 9.25
N LYS A 178 -12.09 6.41 9.81
CA LYS A 178 -11.97 4.96 9.68
C LYS A 178 -13.20 4.24 10.22
N LYS A 179 -13.66 4.59 11.43
CA LYS A 179 -14.89 4.00 12.01
C LYS A 179 -16.14 4.26 11.17
N THR A 180 -16.23 5.44 10.56
CA THR A 180 -17.36 5.76 9.68
C THR A 180 -17.29 4.95 8.39
N LEU A 181 -16.08 4.79 7.81
CA LEU A 181 -15.87 3.96 6.62
C LEU A 181 -16.26 2.50 6.88
N GLU A 182 -15.84 1.92 8.00
CA GLU A 182 -16.21 0.55 8.41
C GLU A 182 -17.74 0.35 8.45
N LYS A 183 -18.46 1.34 8.97
CA LYS A 183 -19.95 1.30 8.99
C LYS A 183 -20.56 1.40 7.60
N VAL A 184 -20.05 2.32 6.77
CA VAL A 184 -20.52 2.51 5.39
C VAL A 184 -20.25 1.24 4.58
N PHE A 185 -19.07 0.68 4.70
CA PHE A 185 -18.66 -0.53 4.01
C PHE A 185 -19.49 -1.76 4.41
N ALA A 186 -19.85 -1.90 5.68
CA ALA A 186 -20.66 -3.01 6.18
C ALA A 186 -22.14 -2.93 5.76
N HIS A 187 -22.62 -1.77 5.30
CA HIS A 187 -24.03 -1.53 4.94
C HIS A 187 -24.21 -1.24 3.43
N SER A 188 -23.19 -1.40 2.64
CA SER A 188 -23.20 -1.27 1.19
C SER A 188 -23.18 -2.62 0.52
#